data_ae658e5ed9bb2d493b15a6321c22eb7a
#
_entry.id   ae658e5ed9bb2d493b15a6321c22eb7a
#
_cell.length_a   1.000
_cell.length_b   1.000
_cell.length_c   1.000
_cell.angle_alpha   90.00
_cell.angle_beta   90.00
_cell.angle_gamma   90.00
#
_symmetry.space_group_name_H-M   'P 1'
#
loop_
_entity.id
_entity.type
_entity.pdbx_description
1 polymer ?
#
loop_
_entity_poly.entity_id
_entity_poly.type
_entity_poly.pdbx_seq_one_letter_code
_entity_poly.pdbx_strand_id
1 'polypeptide(L)'
;MQNAPADAINLSLGELKYPFPQELKDHVCQLMPDAAPGYTPNAGLPELRELVAVKYEVSPQQVCITNGAQEALFLSLFSLLNPGDTIAIPDPDFPAYASIAHILDAEIIRLPYAKDLKSIPWDLWQQRLSSGVNALVLSSPNNPCGYFLKEADAIQLGDICNSLGITVVVDEIYKDLVFAGTPASLMDKVERLFVVSGLSKSHLMTGWRLGWTVVPPSMTATITKAKQYLSTCSTWLSQKLAVHALGSAGSKVANDVFIRLLASRGAVLSYLNTHFLMKDILVPDATPYLLIRCPEDDFAFATELAGRGVLVAPGSAFGAATLGMIRINYGMEDQSLISGLKVIHEALYPY
;
A
#
# COMPACT_ATOMS: atom_id res chain seq x y z
N MET A 1 13.18 16.35 -5.42
CA MET A 1 13.20 15.53 -6.66
C MET A 1 13.54 16.33 -7.94
N GLN A 2 13.16 17.61 -8.05
CA GLN A 2 13.42 18.42 -9.27
C GLN A 2 14.91 18.67 -9.58
N ASN A 3 15.82 18.51 -8.62
CA ASN A 3 17.26 18.76 -8.78
C ASN A 3 18.10 17.47 -8.79
N ALA A 4 17.50 16.29 -8.88
CA ALA A 4 18.25 15.06 -8.94
C ALA A 4 18.84 14.83 -10.34
N PRO A 5 20.05 14.26 -10.47
CA PRO A 5 20.61 13.84 -11.74
C PRO A 5 19.65 12.90 -12.51
N ALA A 6 19.69 12.95 -13.83
CA ALA A 6 18.79 12.14 -14.68
C ALA A 6 18.99 10.62 -14.50
N ASP A 7 20.17 10.20 -14.06
CA ASP A 7 20.60 8.83 -13.79
C ASP A 7 20.52 8.45 -12.30
N ALA A 8 19.86 9.28 -11.46
CA ALA A 8 19.75 9.04 -10.04
C ALA A 8 19.08 7.68 -9.71
N ILE A 9 19.67 6.97 -8.77
CA ILE A 9 19.10 5.72 -8.23
C ILE A 9 17.89 6.05 -7.38
N ASN A 10 16.71 5.71 -7.85
CA ASN A 10 15.47 6.03 -7.17
C ASN A 10 15.03 4.89 -6.23
N LEU A 11 15.26 5.05 -4.92
CA LEU A 11 14.81 4.19 -3.83
C LEU A 11 13.57 4.76 -3.12
N SER A 12 13.04 5.91 -3.56
CA SER A 12 11.93 6.60 -2.87
C SER A 12 10.55 6.08 -3.25
N LEU A 13 10.36 5.64 -4.51
CA LEU A 13 9.05 5.23 -5.02
C LEU A 13 8.67 3.82 -4.53
N GLY A 14 7.39 3.65 -4.25
CA GLY A 14 6.82 2.34 -3.87
C GLY A 14 6.60 1.40 -5.07
N GLU A 15 7.48 1.40 -6.04
CA GLU A 15 7.40 0.57 -7.24
C GLU A 15 8.45 -0.52 -7.23
N LEU A 16 8.05 -1.76 -7.51
CA LEU A 16 8.99 -2.86 -7.70
C LEU A 16 9.60 -2.75 -9.11
N LYS A 17 10.92 -2.59 -9.19
CA LYS A 17 11.64 -2.37 -10.45
C LYS A 17 12.23 -3.66 -11.01
N TYR A 18 11.37 -4.65 -11.22
CA TYR A 18 11.72 -5.88 -11.92
C TYR A 18 11.16 -5.85 -13.35
N PRO A 19 11.74 -6.62 -14.27
CA PRO A 19 11.18 -6.80 -15.62
C PRO A 19 9.72 -7.27 -15.55
N PHE A 20 8.85 -6.59 -16.31
CA PHE A 20 7.43 -6.99 -16.38
C PHE A 20 7.31 -8.43 -16.88
N PRO A 21 6.47 -9.27 -16.28
CA PRO A 21 6.38 -10.70 -16.60
C PRO A 21 6.06 -10.97 -18.05
N GLN A 22 6.82 -11.85 -18.68
CA GLN A 22 6.66 -12.16 -20.11
C GLN A 22 5.29 -12.74 -20.43
N GLU A 23 4.77 -13.60 -19.56
CA GLU A 23 3.44 -14.18 -19.68
C GLU A 23 2.34 -13.11 -19.77
N LEU A 24 2.42 -12.05 -18.94
CA LEU A 24 1.46 -10.95 -19.01
C LEU A 24 1.64 -10.12 -20.30
N LYS A 25 2.88 -9.94 -20.79
CA LYS A 25 3.11 -9.28 -22.08
C LYS A 25 2.50 -10.08 -23.25
N ASP A 26 2.71 -11.37 -23.26
CA ASP A 26 2.19 -12.25 -24.31
C ASP A 26 0.65 -12.22 -24.32
N HIS A 27 0.04 -12.23 -23.14
CA HIS A 27 -1.42 -12.11 -23.04
C HIS A 27 -1.95 -10.77 -23.57
N VAL A 28 -1.28 -9.66 -23.27
CA VAL A 28 -1.64 -8.34 -23.84
C VAL A 28 -1.56 -8.39 -25.38
N CYS A 29 -0.51 -8.97 -25.94
CA CYS A 29 -0.37 -9.11 -27.40
C CYS A 29 -1.52 -9.95 -28.01
N GLN A 30 -2.00 -10.96 -27.31
CA GLN A 30 -3.14 -11.77 -27.75
C GLN A 30 -4.47 -11.02 -27.71
N LEU A 31 -4.64 -10.07 -26.80
CA LEU A 31 -5.87 -9.28 -26.67
C LEU A 31 -6.00 -8.18 -27.72
N MET A 32 -4.90 -7.68 -28.27
CA MET A 32 -4.90 -6.47 -29.11
C MET A 32 -5.49 -6.63 -30.52
N PRO A 33 -5.25 -7.74 -31.28
CA PRO A 33 -5.64 -7.82 -32.69
C PRO A 33 -7.12 -7.59 -32.95
N ASP A 34 -7.98 -8.09 -32.05
CA ASP A 34 -9.44 -8.02 -32.19
C ASP A 34 -10.08 -7.02 -31.21
N ALA A 35 -9.25 -6.16 -30.59
CA ALA A 35 -9.73 -5.23 -29.57
C ALA A 35 -10.57 -4.10 -30.20
N ALA A 36 -11.86 -4.10 -29.91
CA ALA A 36 -12.75 -2.97 -30.13
C ALA A 36 -13.42 -2.55 -28.81
N PRO A 37 -12.62 -2.08 -27.82
CA PRO A 37 -13.12 -1.85 -26.48
C PRO A 37 -14.05 -0.65 -26.44
N GLY A 38 -15.32 -0.91 -26.02
CA GLY A 38 -16.23 0.12 -25.55
C GLY A 38 -16.08 0.39 -24.05
N TYR A 39 -17.00 1.12 -23.46
CA TYR A 39 -17.09 1.25 -22.02
C TYR A 39 -17.42 -0.09 -21.37
N THR A 40 -16.69 -0.41 -20.30
CA THR A 40 -17.05 -1.54 -19.44
C THR A 40 -18.12 -1.12 -18.43
N PRO A 41 -18.81 -2.05 -17.75
CA PRO A 41 -19.69 -1.69 -16.65
C PRO A 41 -18.98 -0.81 -15.61
N ASN A 42 -19.68 0.13 -14.99
CA ASN A 42 -19.08 1.08 -14.04
C ASN A 42 -18.36 0.38 -12.87
N ALA A 43 -18.93 -0.70 -12.35
CA ALA A 43 -18.31 -1.49 -11.27
C ALA A 43 -17.21 -2.45 -11.76
N GLY A 44 -16.95 -2.52 -13.07
CA GLY A 44 -15.97 -3.40 -13.69
C GLY A 44 -16.55 -4.64 -14.37
N LEU A 45 -15.70 -5.36 -15.12
CA LEU A 45 -16.08 -6.57 -15.83
C LEU A 45 -16.60 -7.64 -14.86
N PRO A 46 -17.72 -8.33 -15.18
CA PRO A 46 -18.30 -9.34 -14.30
C PRO A 46 -17.30 -10.43 -13.91
N GLU A 47 -16.57 -10.97 -14.89
CA GLU A 47 -15.59 -12.02 -14.68
C GLU A 47 -14.44 -11.60 -13.74
N LEU A 48 -14.02 -10.33 -13.77
CA LEU A 48 -13.02 -9.81 -12.85
C LEU A 48 -13.57 -9.63 -11.44
N ARG A 49 -14.79 -9.15 -11.32
CA ARG A 49 -15.47 -9.00 -10.03
C ARG A 49 -15.72 -10.35 -9.36
N GLU A 50 -16.03 -11.39 -10.13
CA GLU A 50 -16.17 -12.76 -9.63
C GLU A 50 -14.83 -13.29 -9.06
N LEU A 51 -13.70 -13.10 -9.76
CA LEU A 51 -12.40 -13.52 -9.26
C LEU A 51 -12.00 -12.81 -7.96
N VAL A 52 -12.24 -11.50 -7.88
CA VAL A 52 -12.00 -10.75 -6.64
C VAL A 52 -12.96 -11.20 -5.53
N ALA A 53 -14.23 -11.43 -5.84
CA ALA A 53 -15.22 -11.89 -4.87
C ALA A 53 -14.86 -13.23 -4.25
N VAL A 54 -14.37 -14.17 -5.06
CA VAL A 54 -13.84 -15.46 -4.57
C VAL A 54 -12.68 -15.27 -3.60
N LYS A 55 -11.75 -14.35 -3.90
CA LYS A 55 -10.58 -14.08 -3.03
C LYS A 55 -11.00 -13.58 -1.63
N TYR A 56 -12.13 -12.88 -1.52
CA TYR A 56 -12.61 -12.29 -0.27
C TYR A 56 -13.86 -12.99 0.30
N GLU A 57 -14.33 -14.06 -0.33
CA GLU A 57 -15.51 -14.84 0.09
C GLU A 57 -16.78 -13.95 0.18
N VAL A 58 -16.97 -13.05 -0.78
CA VAL A 58 -18.08 -12.11 -0.86
C VAL A 58 -18.88 -12.23 -2.14
N SER A 59 -20.03 -11.55 -2.22
CA SER A 59 -20.79 -11.44 -3.47
C SER A 59 -20.06 -10.52 -4.48
N PRO A 60 -20.05 -10.86 -5.80
CA PRO A 60 -19.48 -9.99 -6.83
C PRO A 60 -20.08 -8.58 -6.85
N GLN A 61 -21.29 -8.38 -6.34
CA GLN A 61 -21.94 -7.06 -6.22
C GLN A 61 -21.17 -6.14 -5.23
N GLN A 62 -20.48 -6.71 -4.25
CA GLN A 62 -19.68 -5.95 -3.27
C GLN A 62 -18.34 -5.47 -3.82
N VAL A 63 -17.96 -5.89 -5.03
CA VAL A 63 -16.69 -5.55 -5.65
C VAL A 63 -16.87 -4.41 -6.64
N CYS A 64 -16.04 -3.36 -6.52
CA CYS A 64 -15.91 -2.30 -7.50
C CYS A 64 -14.47 -2.22 -8.00
N ILE A 65 -14.25 -2.40 -9.29
CA ILE A 65 -12.95 -2.29 -9.95
C ILE A 65 -12.60 -0.82 -10.17
N THR A 66 -11.34 -0.46 -9.90
CA THR A 66 -10.88 0.92 -9.90
C THR A 66 -9.57 1.10 -10.68
N ASN A 67 -9.21 2.35 -10.97
CA ASN A 67 -7.96 2.70 -11.63
C ASN A 67 -6.78 2.71 -10.62
N GLY A 68 -6.48 1.52 -10.09
CA GLY A 68 -5.52 1.28 -9.01
C GLY A 68 -6.13 1.45 -7.62
N ALA A 69 -5.41 0.98 -6.60
CA ALA A 69 -5.81 1.09 -5.20
C ALA A 69 -5.98 2.55 -4.73
N GLN A 70 -5.28 3.50 -5.35
CA GLN A 70 -5.41 4.92 -5.03
C GLN A 70 -6.82 5.46 -5.32
N GLU A 71 -7.44 5.09 -6.44
CA GLU A 71 -8.82 5.45 -6.73
C GLU A 71 -9.80 4.70 -5.82
N ALA A 72 -9.52 3.42 -5.52
CA ALA A 72 -10.33 2.65 -4.58
C ALA A 72 -10.36 3.32 -3.20
N LEU A 73 -9.20 3.77 -2.71
CA LEU A 73 -9.07 4.50 -1.46
C LEU A 73 -9.86 5.82 -1.47
N PHE A 74 -9.67 6.62 -2.53
CA PHE A 74 -10.39 7.89 -2.68
C PHE A 74 -11.92 7.67 -2.70
N LEU A 75 -12.40 6.75 -3.51
CA LEU A 75 -13.83 6.42 -3.59
C LEU A 75 -14.41 5.92 -2.26
N SER A 76 -13.65 5.07 -1.55
CA SER A 76 -14.07 4.56 -0.26
C SER A 76 -14.24 5.71 0.75
N LEU A 77 -13.23 6.56 0.91
CA LEU A 77 -13.28 7.68 1.85
C LEU A 77 -14.32 8.74 1.43
N PHE A 78 -14.40 9.08 0.14
CA PHE A 78 -15.39 10.01 -0.40
C PHE A 78 -16.84 9.53 -0.17
N SER A 79 -17.06 8.22 -0.17
CA SER A 79 -18.40 7.64 0.07
C SER A 79 -18.77 7.55 1.55
N LEU A 80 -17.82 7.75 2.44
CA LEU A 80 -17.97 7.60 3.90
C LEU A 80 -17.98 8.92 4.64
N LEU A 81 -17.20 9.91 4.17
CA LEU A 81 -16.94 11.13 4.91
C LEU A 81 -17.71 12.31 4.33
N ASN A 82 -18.27 13.12 5.22
CA ASN A 82 -18.77 14.45 4.92
C ASN A 82 -17.78 15.49 5.48
N PRO A 83 -17.80 16.73 4.98
CA PRO A 83 -17.02 17.82 5.58
C PRO A 83 -17.28 17.94 7.09
N GLY A 84 -16.20 18.01 7.88
CA GLY A 84 -16.24 18.06 9.34
C GLY A 84 -16.31 16.68 10.03
N ASP A 85 -16.46 15.58 9.32
CA ASP A 85 -16.33 14.24 9.90
C ASP A 85 -14.90 13.99 10.38
N THR A 86 -14.74 13.11 11.35
CA THR A 86 -13.44 12.77 11.94
C THR A 86 -12.96 11.40 11.44
N ILE A 87 -11.76 11.36 10.90
CA ILE A 87 -11.08 10.12 10.48
C ILE A 87 -9.87 9.82 11.35
N ALA A 88 -9.72 8.57 11.78
CA ALA A 88 -8.53 8.09 12.46
C ALA A 88 -7.53 7.51 11.44
N ILE A 89 -6.24 7.84 11.60
CA ILE A 89 -5.14 7.36 10.74
C ILE A 89 -3.96 7.00 11.63
N PRO A 90 -3.38 5.78 11.52
CA PRO A 90 -2.16 5.43 12.23
C PRO A 90 -1.00 6.39 11.96
N ASP A 91 -0.06 6.46 12.88
CA ASP A 91 1.18 7.22 12.76
C ASP A 91 2.36 6.31 13.10
N PRO A 92 3.19 5.94 12.11
CA PRO A 92 3.16 6.38 10.72
C PRO A 92 2.21 5.55 9.84
N ASP A 93 1.77 6.12 8.70
CA ASP A 93 1.09 5.39 7.64
C ASP A 93 1.23 6.12 6.27
N PHE A 94 0.61 5.55 5.23
CA PHE A 94 0.75 6.06 3.86
C PHE A 94 0.19 7.49 3.74
N PRO A 95 1.00 8.46 3.22
CA PRO A 95 0.64 9.88 3.21
C PRO A 95 -0.67 10.23 2.50
N ALA A 96 -1.09 9.39 1.54
CA ALA A 96 -2.31 9.66 0.78
C ALA A 96 -3.58 9.64 1.66
N TYR A 97 -3.59 8.91 2.78
CA TYR A 97 -4.76 8.88 3.66
C TYR A 97 -5.05 10.26 4.23
N ALA A 98 -4.03 10.91 4.79
CA ALA A 98 -4.16 12.26 5.30
C ALA A 98 -4.47 13.27 4.18
N SER A 99 -3.83 13.13 3.02
CA SER A 99 -4.07 14.02 1.88
C SER A 99 -5.51 13.92 1.38
N ILE A 100 -6.08 12.72 1.30
CA ILE A 100 -7.49 12.53 0.91
C ILE A 100 -8.43 13.09 1.99
N ALA A 101 -8.13 12.85 3.28
CA ALA A 101 -8.92 13.41 4.38
C ALA A 101 -8.99 14.95 4.30
N HIS A 102 -7.86 15.62 4.04
CA HIS A 102 -7.83 17.07 3.85
C HIS A 102 -8.61 17.54 2.60
N ILE A 103 -8.56 16.79 1.48
CA ILE A 103 -9.36 17.09 0.29
C ILE A 103 -10.87 17.02 0.60
N LEU A 104 -11.25 16.10 1.49
CA LEU A 104 -12.65 15.89 1.91
C LEU A 104 -13.08 16.79 3.09
N ASP A 105 -12.22 17.69 3.54
CA ASP A 105 -12.46 18.58 4.69
C ASP A 105 -12.80 17.80 5.97
N ALA A 106 -12.10 16.68 6.20
CA ALA A 106 -12.25 15.83 7.37
C ALA A 106 -11.16 16.12 8.42
N GLU A 107 -11.54 16.06 9.70
CA GLU A 107 -10.63 16.18 10.83
C GLU A 107 -9.83 14.88 11.04
N ILE A 108 -8.53 14.99 11.36
CA ILE A 108 -7.66 13.82 11.49
C ILE A 108 -7.25 13.59 12.95
N ILE A 109 -7.55 12.39 13.46
CA ILE A 109 -6.98 11.87 14.71
C ILE A 109 -5.86 10.88 14.36
N ARG A 110 -4.65 11.13 14.89
CA ARG A 110 -3.51 10.23 14.70
C ARG A 110 -3.51 9.12 15.75
N LEU A 111 -3.30 7.88 15.33
CA LEU A 111 -3.19 6.71 16.18
C LEU A 111 -1.73 6.24 16.21
N PRO A 112 -0.94 6.56 17.25
CA PRO A 112 0.46 6.20 17.27
C PRO A 112 0.64 4.69 17.47
N TYR A 113 1.63 4.12 16.78
CA TYR A 113 2.20 2.83 17.17
C TYR A 113 3.07 2.99 18.42
N ALA A 114 3.41 1.89 19.08
CA ALA A 114 4.42 1.90 20.13
C ALA A 114 5.81 2.27 19.55
N LYS A 115 6.78 2.53 20.42
CA LYS A 115 8.13 2.98 20.01
C LYS A 115 8.87 2.01 19.07
N ASP A 116 8.49 0.75 19.08
CA ASP A 116 9.03 -0.28 18.20
C ASP A 116 8.47 -0.22 16.76
N LEU A 117 7.44 0.61 16.53
CA LEU A 117 6.68 0.72 15.28
C LEU A 117 6.09 -0.61 14.78
N LYS A 118 5.94 -1.60 15.67
CA LYS A 118 5.49 -2.97 15.40
C LYS A 118 4.38 -3.45 16.32
N SER A 119 3.98 -2.64 17.29
CA SER A 119 2.90 -2.97 18.23
C SER A 119 1.92 -1.82 18.39
N ILE A 120 0.67 -2.16 18.69
CA ILE A 120 -0.42 -1.21 18.88
C ILE A 120 -0.64 -1.00 20.38
N PRO A 121 -0.55 0.23 20.88
CA PRO A 121 -0.93 0.59 22.26
C PRO A 121 -2.46 0.69 22.36
N TRP A 122 -3.13 -0.44 22.54
CA TRP A 122 -4.59 -0.58 22.41
C TRP A 122 -5.38 0.34 23.31
N ASP A 123 -4.97 0.58 24.57
CA ASP A 123 -5.66 1.49 25.48
C ASP A 123 -5.70 2.91 24.90
N LEU A 124 -4.58 3.36 24.32
CA LEU A 124 -4.49 4.67 23.70
C LEU A 124 -5.30 4.75 22.40
N TRP A 125 -5.27 3.68 21.58
CA TRP A 125 -6.08 3.63 20.37
C TRP A 125 -7.58 3.67 20.72
N GLN A 126 -8.03 2.85 21.69
CA GLN A 126 -9.42 2.85 22.13
C GLN A 126 -9.86 4.22 22.65
N GLN A 127 -9.03 4.87 23.48
CA GLN A 127 -9.31 6.23 23.96
C GLN A 127 -9.50 7.22 22.81
N ARG A 128 -8.61 7.20 21.81
CA ARG A 128 -8.69 8.12 20.66
C ARG A 128 -9.85 7.79 19.74
N LEU A 129 -10.12 6.52 19.48
CA LEU A 129 -11.26 6.09 18.68
C LEU A 129 -12.61 6.46 19.31
N SER A 130 -12.69 6.49 20.65
CA SER A 130 -13.89 6.88 21.37
C SER A 130 -14.21 8.39 21.32
N SER A 131 -13.36 9.22 20.71
CA SER A 131 -13.57 10.68 20.64
C SER A 131 -14.38 11.15 19.42
N GLY A 132 -15.32 10.33 18.93
CA GLY A 132 -16.23 10.71 17.84
C GLY A 132 -15.68 10.43 16.45
N VAL A 133 -14.84 9.39 16.30
CA VAL A 133 -14.31 8.97 15.00
C VAL A 133 -15.41 8.33 14.15
N ASN A 134 -15.57 8.80 12.91
CA ASN A 134 -16.51 8.26 11.92
C ASN A 134 -15.91 7.09 11.13
N ALA A 135 -14.63 7.22 10.75
CA ALA A 135 -13.92 6.21 9.97
C ALA A 135 -12.48 6.03 10.46
N LEU A 136 -11.96 4.82 10.29
CA LEU A 136 -10.56 4.48 10.46
C LEU A 136 -10.00 4.01 9.13
N VAL A 137 -8.87 4.56 8.67
CA VAL A 137 -8.12 4.04 7.53
C VAL A 137 -6.73 3.61 7.97
N LEU A 138 -6.32 2.40 7.56
CA LEU A 138 -4.99 1.86 7.85
C LEU A 138 -4.51 0.93 6.74
N SER A 139 -3.20 0.72 6.63
CA SER A 139 -2.61 -0.30 5.79
C SER A 139 -2.17 -1.53 6.59
N SER A 140 -2.49 -2.72 6.07
CA SER A 140 -2.04 -3.99 6.65
C SER A 140 -1.73 -4.99 5.52
N PRO A 141 -0.43 -5.18 5.19
CA PRO A 141 0.80 -4.62 5.81
C PRO A 141 1.00 -3.11 5.62
N ASN A 142 1.57 -2.48 6.66
CA ASN A 142 1.75 -1.03 6.75
C ASN A 142 2.91 -0.53 5.88
N ASN A 143 2.71 0.61 5.27
CA ASN A 143 3.73 1.42 4.64
C ASN A 143 3.93 2.70 5.50
N PRO A 144 5.07 2.88 6.19
CA PRO A 144 6.40 2.39 5.79
C PRO A 144 6.97 1.22 6.61
N CYS A 145 6.35 0.81 7.72
CA CYS A 145 6.98 -0.02 8.74
C CYS A 145 6.95 -1.53 8.45
N GLY A 146 6.09 -1.98 7.53
CA GLY A 146 5.89 -3.40 7.24
C GLY A 146 5.22 -4.18 8.37
N TYR A 147 4.68 -3.49 9.39
CA TYR A 147 3.81 -4.10 10.39
C TYR A 147 2.50 -4.56 9.73
N PHE A 148 1.93 -5.64 10.22
CA PHE A 148 0.58 -6.08 9.83
C PHE A 148 -0.20 -6.58 11.04
N LEU A 149 -1.51 -6.46 10.97
CA LEU A 149 -2.42 -6.94 12.02
C LEU A 149 -2.30 -8.46 12.14
N LYS A 150 -2.02 -8.93 13.34
CA LYS A 150 -2.10 -10.34 13.71
C LYS A 150 -3.53 -10.68 14.14
N GLU A 151 -3.85 -11.95 14.31
CA GLU A 151 -5.21 -12.38 14.66
C GLU A 151 -5.75 -11.68 15.91
N ALA A 152 -4.93 -11.58 16.97
CA ALA A 152 -5.33 -10.89 18.19
C ALA A 152 -5.60 -9.39 17.97
N ASP A 153 -4.77 -8.73 17.14
CA ASP A 153 -4.95 -7.33 16.80
C ASP A 153 -6.24 -7.11 15.99
N ALA A 154 -6.54 -8.01 15.06
CA ALA A 154 -7.72 -7.94 14.21
C ALA A 154 -9.03 -8.12 15.02
N ILE A 155 -9.03 -9.05 15.97
CA ILE A 155 -10.15 -9.27 16.89
C ILE A 155 -10.37 -8.00 17.73
N GLN A 156 -9.32 -7.50 18.38
CA GLN A 156 -9.43 -6.32 19.25
C GLN A 156 -9.84 -5.06 18.47
N LEU A 157 -9.31 -4.88 17.27
CA LEU A 157 -9.73 -3.78 16.39
C LEU A 157 -11.22 -3.88 16.02
N GLY A 158 -11.66 -5.10 15.67
CA GLY A 158 -13.06 -5.40 15.35
C GLY A 158 -13.99 -5.07 16.52
N ASP A 159 -13.68 -5.57 17.72
CA ASP A 159 -14.46 -5.32 18.93
C ASP A 159 -14.61 -3.80 19.20
N ILE A 160 -13.51 -3.06 19.13
CA ILE A 160 -13.52 -1.60 19.35
C ILE A 160 -14.35 -0.90 18.25
N CYS A 161 -14.07 -1.17 16.98
CA CYS A 161 -14.74 -0.46 15.88
C CYS A 161 -16.23 -0.79 15.80
N ASN A 162 -16.63 -2.06 16.02
CA ASN A 162 -18.03 -2.46 16.01
C ASN A 162 -18.79 -1.83 17.18
N SER A 163 -18.21 -1.81 18.39
CA SER A 163 -18.85 -1.19 19.59
C SER A 163 -19.06 0.31 19.42
N LEU A 164 -18.17 0.99 18.70
CA LEU A 164 -18.23 2.44 18.45
C LEU A 164 -18.94 2.79 17.12
N GLY A 165 -19.32 1.81 16.31
CA GLY A 165 -19.94 2.02 15.00
C GLY A 165 -19.01 2.66 13.97
N ILE A 166 -17.68 2.50 14.12
CA ILE A 166 -16.66 3.06 13.23
C ILE A 166 -16.59 2.23 11.96
N THR A 167 -16.56 2.88 10.81
CA THR A 167 -16.29 2.21 9.53
C THR A 167 -14.77 2.09 9.31
N VAL A 168 -14.30 0.90 8.97
CA VAL A 168 -12.86 0.65 8.72
C VAL A 168 -12.59 0.54 7.22
N VAL A 169 -11.57 1.24 6.74
CA VAL A 169 -10.99 1.08 5.41
C VAL A 169 -9.61 0.47 5.57
N VAL A 170 -9.41 -0.78 5.16
CA VAL A 170 -8.12 -1.44 5.20
C VAL A 170 -7.50 -1.50 3.80
N ASP A 171 -6.26 -1.01 3.69
CA ASP A 171 -5.46 -1.12 2.46
C ASP A 171 -4.58 -2.36 2.54
N GLU A 172 -4.90 -3.37 1.74
CA GLU A 172 -4.22 -4.67 1.66
C GLU A 172 -3.27 -4.78 0.45
N ILE A 173 -2.83 -3.67 -0.14
CA ILE A 173 -2.01 -3.68 -1.37
C ILE A 173 -0.70 -4.47 -1.24
N TYR A 174 -0.21 -4.69 -0.01
CA TYR A 174 1.00 -5.45 0.30
C TYR A 174 0.73 -6.84 0.90
N LYS A 175 -0.53 -7.30 0.96
CA LYS A 175 -0.92 -8.57 1.60
C LYS A 175 -0.18 -9.79 1.04
N ASP A 176 0.15 -9.77 -0.24
CA ASP A 176 0.87 -10.85 -0.93
C ASP A 176 2.42 -10.73 -0.80
N LEU A 177 2.95 -9.72 -0.07
CA LEU A 177 4.38 -9.45 0.10
C LEU A 177 4.81 -9.55 1.58
N VAL A 178 4.56 -10.70 2.19
CA VAL A 178 4.85 -10.98 3.60
C VAL A 178 5.95 -12.04 3.70
N PHE A 179 7.02 -11.73 4.44
CA PHE A 179 8.20 -12.58 4.56
C PHE A 179 8.16 -13.52 5.76
N ALA A 180 7.44 -13.10 6.81
CA ALA A 180 7.29 -13.90 8.03
C ALA A 180 5.93 -13.66 8.68
N GLY A 181 5.24 -14.73 9.07
CA GLY A 181 3.91 -14.68 9.66
C GLY A 181 2.78 -14.62 8.63
N THR A 182 1.56 -14.35 9.09
CA THR A 182 0.35 -14.28 8.27
C THR A 182 -0.49 -13.09 8.72
N PRO A 183 -0.80 -12.14 7.82
CA PRO A 183 -1.72 -11.04 8.11
C PRO A 183 -3.13 -11.59 8.38
N ALA A 184 -3.76 -11.09 9.43
CA ALA A 184 -5.14 -11.44 9.71
C ALA A 184 -6.10 -10.78 8.71
N SER A 185 -7.22 -11.42 8.44
CA SER A 185 -8.34 -10.83 7.74
C SER A 185 -9.23 -10.05 8.70
N LEU A 186 -9.75 -8.91 8.25
CA LEU A 186 -10.78 -8.16 8.96
C LEU A 186 -12.20 -8.49 8.49
N MET A 187 -12.34 -9.34 7.45
CA MET A 187 -13.61 -9.62 6.76
C MET A 187 -14.71 -10.18 7.68
N ASP A 188 -14.33 -11.00 8.65
CA ASP A 188 -15.23 -11.67 9.61
C ASP A 188 -15.24 -10.98 10.99
N LYS A 189 -14.50 -9.90 11.16
CA LYS A 189 -14.29 -9.23 12.45
C LYS A 189 -14.87 -7.81 12.50
N VAL A 190 -14.94 -7.13 11.37
CA VAL A 190 -15.40 -5.76 11.27
C VAL A 190 -16.70 -5.70 10.46
N GLU A 191 -17.80 -5.23 11.07
CA GLU A 191 -19.12 -5.17 10.44
C GLU A 191 -19.17 -4.17 9.28
N ARG A 192 -18.52 -3.01 9.42
CA ARG A 192 -18.48 -1.93 8.45
C ARG A 192 -17.09 -1.84 7.83
N LEU A 193 -16.76 -2.82 6.98
CA LEU A 193 -15.43 -2.95 6.39
C LEU A 193 -15.42 -2.59 4.91
N PHE A 194 -14.45 -1.76 4.52
CA PHE A 194 -14.01 -1.55 3.15
C PHE A 194 -12.61 -2.12 3.00
N VAL A 195 -12.39 -2.97 2.01
CA VAL A 195 -11.05 -3.48 1.68
C VAL A 195 -10.59 -2.86 0.39
N VAL A 196 -9.43 -2.25 0.40
CA VAL A 196 -8.77 -1.69 -0.78
C VAL A 196 -7.58 -2.55 -1.15
N SER A 197 -7.44 -2.90 -2.43
CA SER A 197 -6.28 -3.66 -2.90
C SER A 197 -6.09 -3.52 -4.42
N GLY A 198 -5.16 -4.29 -4.99
CA GLY A 198 -4.88 -4.29 -6.44
C GLY A 198 -3.66 -5.12 -6.80
N LEU A 199 -3.28 -5.08 -8.07
CA LEU A 199 -2.19 -5.88 -8.64
C LEU A 199 -0.87 -5.12 -8.81
N SER A 200 -0.81 -3.86 -8.35
CA SER A 200 0.35 -2.98 -8.55
C SER A 200 1.64 -3.55 -8.00
N LYS A 201 1.59 -4.28 -6.87
CA LYS A 201 2.78 -4.76 -6.17
C LYS A 201 3.06 -6.23 -6.44
N SER A 202 2.08 -7.10 -6.22
CA SER A 202 2.23 -8.54 -6.37
C SER A 202 2.45 -8.99 -7.84
N HIS A 203 1.98 -8.20 -8.83
CA HIS A 203 2.04 -8.57 -10.25
C HIS A 203 2.80 -7.55 -11.13
N LEU A 204 3.53 -6.58 -10.52
CA LEU A 204 4.24 -5.51 -11.23
C LEU A 204 3.35 -4.67 -12.15
N MET A 205 2.08 -4.49 -11.79
CA MET A 205 1.08 -3.80 -12.59
C MET A 205 0.89 -2.33 -12.19
N THR A 206 1.93 -1.64 -11.71
CA THR A 206 1.84 -0.24 -11.27
C THR A 206 1.34 0.69 -12.36
N GLY A 207 1.88 0.59 -13.57
CA GLY A 207 1.50 1.39 -14.74
C GLY A 207 0.15 1.01 -15.36
N TRP A 208 -0.36 -0.18 -15.10
CA TRP A 208 -1.65 -0.65 -15.62
C TRP A 208 -2.86 -0.06 -14.90
N ARG A 209 -2.63 0.56 -13.76
CA ARG A 209 -3.65 1.25 -12.99
C ARG A 209 -4.88 0.39 -12.72
N LEU A 210 -4.70 -0.76 -12.07
CA LEU A 210 -5.80 -1.64 -11.68
C LEU A 210 -5.79 -1.95 -10.18
N GLY A 211 -6.95 -1.79 -9.58
CA GLY A 211 -7.26 -2.14 -8.20
C GLY A 211 -8.74 -2.37 -8.02
N TRP A 212 -9.16 -2.50 -6.79
CA TRP A 212 -10.55 -2.70 -6.40
C TRP A 212 -10.81 -2.23 -4.98
N THR A 213 -12.08 -1.98 -4.68
CA THR A 213 -12.59 -1.95 -3.32
C THR A 213 -13.66 -3.02 -3.15
N VAL A 214 -13.63 -3.70 -2.00
CA VAL A 214 -14.70 -4.57 -1.51
C VAL A 214 -15.46 -3.80 -0.44
N VAL A 215 -16.77 -3.73 -0.54
CA VAL A 215 -17.58 -2.88 0.33
C VAL A 215 -18.74 -3.67 0.97
N PRO A 216 -19.29 -3.18 2.09
CA PRO A 216 -20.51 -3.76 2.66
C PRO A 216 -21.66 -3.74 1.63
N PRO A 217 -22.59 -4.71 1.68
CA PRO A 217 -23.74 -4.77 0.75
C PRO A 217 -24.52 -3.47 0.65
N SER A 218 -24.68 -2.74 1.74
CA SER A 218 -25.39 -1.45 1.79
C SER A 218 -24.70 -0.33 1.01
N MET A 219 -23.38 -0.45 0.71
CA MET A 219 -22.59 0.57 0.04
C MET A 219 -22.35 0.31 -1.45
N THR A 220 -22.82 -0.83 -1.98
CA THR A 220 -22.55 -1.23 -3.38
C THR A 220 -23.08 -0.23 -4.40
N ALA A 221 -24.30 0.27 -4.21
CA ALA A 221 -24.89 1.26 -5.11
C ALA A 221 -24.17 2.61 -5.03
N THR A 222 -23.80 3.05 -3.82
CA THR A 222 -23.12 4.32 -3.57
C THR A 222 -21.74 4.32 -4.24
N ILE A 223 -20.93 3.29 -4.02
CA ILE A 223 -19.59 3.15 -4.63
C ILE A 223 -19.68 3.10 -6.16
N THR A 224 -20.60 2.33 -6.72
CA THR A 224 -20.75 2.21 -8.17
C THR A 224 -21.15 3.55 -8.79
N LYS A 225 -22.04 4.31 -8.13
CA LYS A 225 -22.45 5.64 -8.58
C LYS A 225 -21.32 6.66 -8.46
N ALA A 226 -20.56 6.64 -7.37
CA ALA A 226 -19.38 7.50 -7.21
C ALA A 226 -18.32 7.19 -8.28
N LYS A 227 -18.05 5.93 -8.56
CA LYS A 227 -17.15 5.48 -9.64
C LYS A 227 -17.62 5.98 -11.00
N GLN A 228 -18.92 5.89 -11.30
CA GLN A 228 -19.49 6.36 -12.56
C GLN A 228 -19.18 7.84 -12.81
N TYR A 229 -19.32 8.68 -11.78
CA TYR A 229 -19.12 10.13 -11.95
C TYR A 229 -17.66 10.57 -11.79
N LEU A 230 -16.83 9.76 -11.15
CA LEU A 230 -15.39 10.08 -11.04
C LEU A 230 -14.62 9.70 -12.32
N SER A 231 -14.84 8.51 -12.86
CA SER A 231 -14.02 7.98 -13.95
C SER A 231 -14.77 7.06 -14.93
N THR A 232 -16.08 6.98 -14.86
CA THR A 232 -16.98 6.15 -15.64
C THR A 232 -16.72 4.65 -15.41
N CYS A 233 -15.58 4.14 -15.85
CA CYS A 233 -15.14 2.75 -15.69
C CYS A 233 -13.62 2.67 -15.71
N SER A 234 -13.08 1.51 -15.38
CA SER A 234 -11.64 1.24 -15.51
C SER A 234 -11.33 0.76 -16.93
N THR A 235 -10.05 0.93 -17.34
CA THR A 235 -9.57 0.58 -18.68
C THR A 235 -9.85 -0.90 -18.98
N TRP A 236 -10.49 -1.18 -20.11
CA TRP A 236 -10.84 -2.53 -20.55
C TRP A 236 -9.62 -3.45 -20.60
N LEU A 237 -8.51 -2.99 -21.18
CA LEU A 237 -7.29 -3.79 -21.34
C LEU A 237 -6.69 -4.17 -19.97
N SER A 238 -6.65 -3.23 -19.03
CA SER A 238 -6.16 -3.51 -17.68
C SER A 238 -7.04 -4.51 -16.94
N GLN A 239 -8.34 -4.46 -17.13
CA GLN A 239 -9.28 -5.41 -16.54
C GLN A 239 -9.12 -6.81 -17.15
N LYS A 240 -8.98 -6.93 -18.48
CA LYS A 240 -8.75 -8.22 -19.14
C LYS A 240 -7.41 -8.83 -18.72
N LEU A 241 -6.37 -8.02 -18.61
CA LEU A 241 -5.08 -8.47 -18.10
C LEU A 241 -5.19 -8.95 -16.66
N ALA A 242 -5.99 -8.28 -15.84
CA ALA A 242 -6.22 -8.66 -14.45
C ALA A 242 -7.02 -9.96 -14.31
N VAL A 243 -7.98 -10.23 -15.19
CA VAL A 243 -8.67 -11.53 -15.25
C VAL A 243 -7.64 -12.65 -15.45
N HIS A 244 -6.69 -12.47 -16.37
CA HIS A 244 -5.60 -13.42 -16.56
C HIS A 244 -4.68 -13.53 -15.34
N ALA A 245 -4.27 -12.38 -14.80
CA ALA A 245 -3.37 -12.30 -13.64
C ALA A 245 -3.95 -12.87 -12.33
N LEU A 246 -5.27 -12.82 -12.14
CA LEU A 246 -5.95 -13.43 -11.00
C LEU A 246 -6.40 -14.88 -11.25
N GLY A 247 -6.31 -15.35 -12.49
CA GLY A 247 -6.57 -16.74 -12.85
C GLY A 247 -5.42 -17.67 -12.46
N SER A 248 -5.52 -18.95 -12.85
CA SER A 248 -4.53 -19.98 -12.51
C SER A 248 -3.09 -19.67 -12.99
N ALA A 249 -2.95 -18.95 -14.09
CA ALA A 249 -1.66 -18.51 -14.63
C ALA A 249 -0.99 -17.45 -13.72
N GLY A 250 -1.75 -16.53 -13.16
CA GLY A 250 -1.23 -15.40 -12.42
C GLY A 250 -0.61 -15.73 -11.06
N SER A 251 -1.00 -16.84 -10.43
CA SER A 251 -0.38 -17.28 -9.17
C SER A 251 1.13 -17.54 -9.33
N LYS A 252 1.57 -18.02 -10.50
CA LYS A 252 2.99 -18.19 -10.83
C LYS A 252 3.68 -16.81 -10.91
N VAL A 253 3.05 -15.85 -11.56
CA VAL A 253 3.59 -14.47 -11.69
C VAL A 253 3.81 -13.85 -10.31
N ALA A 254 2.80 -13.91 -9.43
CA ALA A 254 2.92 -13.37 -8.08
C ALA A 254 4.05 -14.05 -7.28
N ASN A 255 4.17 -15.37 -7.39
CA ASN A 255 5.22 -16.13 -6.74
C ASN A 255 6.63 -15.76 -7.27
N ASP A 256 6.79 -15.62 -8.58
CA ASP A 256 8.07 -15.23 -9.20
C ASP A 256 8.49 -13.80 -8.76
N VAL A 257 7.53 -12.87 -8.65
CA VAL A 257 7.77 -11.53 -8.12
C VAL A 257 8.20 -11.58 -6.65
N PHE A 258 7.53 -12.41 -5.85
CA PHE A 258 7.87 -12.59 -4.43
C PHE A 258 9.27 -13.20 -4.24
N ILE A 259 9.64 -14.21 -5.03
CA ILE A 259 10.99 -14.83 -5.00
C ILE A 259 12.08 -13.79 -5.33
N ARG A 260 11.86 -12.95 -6.34
CA ARG A 260 12.79 -11.86 -6.66
C ARG A 260 12.91 -10.86 -5.50
N LEU A 261 11.80 -10.50 -4.89
CA LEU A 261 11.80 -9.60 -3.74
C LEU A 261 12.53 -10.21 -2.53
N LEU A 262 12.38 -11.52 -2.30
CA LEU A 262 13.15 -12.24 -1.27
C LEU A 262 14.66 -12.20 -1.54
N ALA A 263 15.07 -12.35 -2.79
CA ALA A 263 16.49 -12.25 -3.16
C ALA A 263 17.03 -10.85 -2.89
N SER A 264 16.34 -9.79 -3.35
CA SER A 264 16.74 -8.40 -3.08
C SER A 264 16.74 -8.08 -1.58
N ARG A 265 15.78 -8.63 -0.80
CA ARG A 265 15.79 -8.52 0.65
C ARG A 265 17.00 -9.19 1.27
N GLY A 266 17.39 -10.37 0.81
CA GLY A 266 18.59 -11.07 1.25
C GLY A 266 19.87 -10.26 0.99
N ALA A 267 20.01 -9.72 -0.22
CA ALA A 267 21.16 -8.89 -0.60
C ALA A 267 21.24 -7.60 0.24
N VAL A 268 20.13 -6.88 0.42
CA VAL A 268 20.12 -5.67 1.23
C VAL A 268 20.46 -5.94 2.69
N LEU A 269 19.88 -6.98 3.29
CA LEU A 269 20.15 -7.31 4.69
C LEU A 269 21.61 -7.77 4.91
N SER A 270 22.18 -8.52 3.97
CA SER A 270 23.60 -8.92 4.01
C SER A 270 24.51 -7.68 3.98
N TYR A 271 24.23 -6.72 3.10
CA TYR A 271 24.99 -5.47 3.02
C TYR A 271 24.86 -4.64 4.30
N LEU A 272 23.62 -4.46 4.79
CA LEU A 272 23.35 -3.68 5.99
C LEU A 272 24.01 -4.27 7.24
N ASN A 273 23.97 -5.59 7.42
CA ASN A 273 24.63 -6.27 8.54
C ASN A 273 26.15 -6.05 8.56
N THR A 274 26.76 -5.84 7.40
CA THR A 274 28.22 -5.65 7.28
C THR A 274 28.63 -4.19 7.46
N HIS A 275 27.80 -3.24 7.04
CA HIS A 275 28.21 -1.84 6.89
C HIS A 275 27.44 -0.88 7.81
N PHE A 276 26.26 -1.23 8.31
CA PHE A 276 25.42 -0.33 9.11
C PHE A 276 25.28 -0.80 10.56
N LEU A 277 24.93 0.10 11.45
CA LEU A 277 24.51 -0.25 12.80
C LEU A 277 23.06 -0.76 12.76
N MET A 278 22.87 -2.07 12.93
CA MET A 278 21.53 -2.69 12.81
C MET A 278 20.47 -2.15 13.78
N LYS A 279 20.89 -1.55 14.91
CA LYS A 279 19.98 -0.85 15.84
C LYS A 279 19.30 0.38 15.21
N ASP A 280 19.86 0.93 14.14
CA ASP A 280 19.36 2.11 13.43
C ASP A 280 18.48 1.74 12.23
N ILE A 281 18.19 0.44 12.05
CA ILE A 281 17.42 -0.07 10.91
C ILE A 281 16.19 -0.80 11.41
N LEU A 282 15.02 -0.38 10.94
CA LEU A 282 13.78 -1.13 11.11
C LEU A 282 13.62 -2.09 9.93
N VAL A 283 13.85 -3.38 10.20
CA VAL A 283 13.64 -4.45 9.22
C VAL A 283 12.19 -4.92 9.30
N PRO A 284 11.43 -4.85 8.20
CA PRO A 284 10.03 -5.23 8.19
C PRO A 284 9.81 -6.74 8.05
N ASP A 285 8.65 -7.22 8.49
CA ASP A 285 8.17 -8.57 8.24
C ASP A 285 7.37 -8.69 6.92
N ALA A 286 7.04 -7.56 6.32
CA ALA A 286 6.34 -7.43 5.04
C ALA A 286 6.78 -6.15 4.30
N THR A 287 6.33 -5.98 3.06
CA THR A 287 6.57 -4.82 2.18
C THR A 287 8.01 -4.70 1.67
N PRO A 288 8.22 -4.01 0.54
CA PRO A 288 9.57 -3.81 -0.02
C PRO A 288 10.32 -2.62 0.61
N TYR A 289 10.01 -2.24 1.85
CA TYR A 289 10.55 -1.04 2.46
C TYR A 289 11.45 -1.35 3.65
N LEU A 290 12.42 -0.47 3.86
CA LEU A 290 13.23 -0.37 5.08
C LEU A 290 13.20 1.06 5.58
N LEU A 291 13.23 1.22 6.90
CA LEU A 291 13.46 2.50 7.54
C LEU A 291 14.87 2.50 8.14
N ILE A 292 15.62 3.54 7.83
CA ILE A 292 16.99 3.75 8.32
C ILE A 292 17.02 5.06 9.10
N ARG A 293 17.55 5.07 10.32
CA ARG A 293 17.75 6.30 11.09
C ARG A 293 18.75 7.20 10.39
N CYS A 294 18.48 8.48 10.41
CA CYS A 294 19.32 9.53 9.85
C CYS A 294 19.32 10.74 10.80
N PRO A 295 20.03 11.84 10.48
CA PRO A 295 19.90 13.09 11.24
C PRO A 295 18.43 13.54 11.37
N GLU A 296 18.14 14.31 12.42
CA GLU A 296 16.78 14.71 12.79
C GLU A 296 16.03 15.42 11.64
N ASP A 297 16.72 16.26 10.87
CA ASP A 297 16.18 16.84 9.63
C ASP A 297 16.29 15.81 8.48
N ASP A 298 15.35 14.87 8.45
CA ASP A 298 15.31 13.82 7.43
C ASP A 298 15.02 14.35 6.02
N PHE A 299 14.35 15.49 5.91
CA PHE A 299 14.09 16.14 4.64
C PHE A 299 15.37 16.77 4.04
N ALA A 300 16.15 17.48 4.87
CA ALA A 300 17.45 18.00 4.45
C ALA A 300 18.40 16.86 4.06
N PHE A 301 18.43 15.78 4.84
CA PHE A 301 19.24 14.61 4.54
C PHE A 301 18.81 13.90 3.23
N ALA A 302 17.52 13.74 3.00
CA ALA A 302 17.01 13.20 1.73
C ALA A 302 17.37 14.11 0.53
N THR A 303 17.40 15.43 0.75
CA THR A 303 17.82 16.41 -0.28
C THR A 303 19.31 16.31 -0.57
N GLU A 304 20.15 16.15 0.45
CA GLU A 304 21.59 15.89 0.29
C GLU A 304 21.84 14.62 -0.52
N LEU A 305 21.16 13.50 -0.17
CA LEU A 305 21.27 12.24 -0.91
C LEU A 305 20.84 12.40 -2.37
N ALA A 306 19.79 13.19 -2.63
CA ALA A 306 19.36 13.49 -4.00
C ALA A 306 20.46 14.20 -4.79
N GLY A 307 21.20 15.14 -4.18
CA GLY A 307 22.38 15.78 -4.77
C GLY A 307 23.55 14.81 -5.04
N ARG A 308 23.63 13.71 -4.30
CA ARG A 308 24.60 12.62 -4.49
C ARG A 308 24.09 11.53 -5.45
N GLY A 309 22.94 11.71 -6.10
CA GLY A 309 22.40 10.77 -7.08
C GLY A 309 21.55 9.64 -6.49
N VAL A 310 21.07 9.74 -5.25
CA VAL A 310 20.20 8.73 -4.61
C VAL A 310 18.93 9.38 -4.08
N LEU A 311 17.77 8.93 -4.53
CA LEU A 311 16.47 9.41 -4.07
C LEU A 311 15.92 8.46 -3.00
N VAL A 312 15.59 9.01 -1.84
CA VAL A 312 14.93 8.31 -0.73
C VAL A 312 13.67 9.07 -0.31
N ALA A 313 12.77 8.44 0.43
CA ALA A 313 11.63 9.15 1.00
C ALA A 313 11.96 9.57 2.45
N PRO A 314 11.81 10.86 2.82
CA PRO A 314 11.96 11.28 4.20
C PRO A 314 10.88 10.62 5.07
N GLY A 315 11.25 10.21 6.28
CA GLY A 315 10.34 9.53 7.20
C GLY A 315 9.21 10.43 7.69
N SER A 316 9.51 11.73 7.87
CA SER A 316 8.52 12.75 8.22
C SER A 316 7.31 12.82 7.26
N ALA A 317 7.47 12.37 6.01
CA ALA A 317 6.36 12.26 5.06
C ALA A 317 5.28 11.23 5.46
N PHE A 318 5.62 10.26 6.33
CA PHE A 318 4.70 9.20 6.76
C PHE A 318 4.07 9.48 8.13
N GLY A 319 4.62 10.38 8.89
CA GLY A 319 4.12 10.77 10.21
C GLY A 319 5.22 11.19 11.18
N ALA A 320 4.82 11.67 12.35
CA ALA A 320 5.75 12.15 13.36
C ALA A 320 6.62 11.03 13.96
N ALA A 321 6.10 9.81 14.02
CA ALA A 321 6.81 8.68 14.60
C ALA A 321 8.02 8.20 13.78
N THR A 322 8.14 8.62 12.53
CA THR A 322 9.27 8.32 11.63
C THR A 322 10.17 9.52 11.34
N LEU A 323 10.01 10.61 12.08
CA LEU A 323 10.95 11.74 12.03
C LEU A 323 12.39 11.28 12.34
N GLY A 324 13.37 11.80 11.62
CA GLY A 324 14.76 11.37 11.74
C GLY A 324 15.01 9.98 11.14
N MET A 325 14.20 9.56 10.18
CA MET A 325 14.38 8.34 9.39
C MET A 325 14.25 8.62 7.90
N ILE A 326 14.82 7.75 7.08
CA ILE A 326 14.55 7.67 5.65
C ILE A 326 13.92 6.31 5.33
N ARG A 327 12.94 6.29 4.43
CA ARG A 327 12.41 5.05 3.85
C ARG A 327 13.09 4.78 2.51
N ILE A 328 13.60 3.58 2.34
CA ILE A 328 14.08 3.06 1.06
C ILE A 328 13.20 1.92 0.56
N ASN A 329 13.05 1.79 -0.74
CA ASN A 329 12.47 0.66 -1.42
C ASN A 329 13.60 -0.23 -1.94
N TYR A 330 13.62 -1.51 -1.55
CA TYR A 330 14.62 -2.47 -2.00
C TYR A 330 14.09 -3.45 -3.07
N GLY A 331 12.88 -3.26 -3.56
CA GLY A 331 12.29 -4.07 -4.61
C GLY A 331 12.85 -3.76 -6.00
N MET A 332 14.15 -4.00 -6.21
CA MET A 332 14.85 -3.79 -7.47
C MET A 332 16.07 -4.73 -7.59
N GLU A 333 16.73 -4.69 -8.74
CA GLU A 333 17.93 -5.50 -8.97
C GLU A 333 19.10 -5.04 -8.08
N ASP A 334 19.89 -6.01 -7.63
CA ASP A 334 20.89 -5.86 -6.55
C ASP A 334 21.97 -4.80 -6.85
N GLN A 335 22.44 -4.69 -8.09
CA GLN A 335 23.54 -3.77 -8.41
C GLN A 335 23.20 -2.31 -8.12
N SER A 336 22.05 -1.83 -8.59
CA SER A 336 21.59 -0.45 -8.33
C SER A 336 21.27 -0.24 -6.86
N LEU A 337 20.67 -1.25 -6.20
CA LEU A 337 20.34 -1.24 -4.78
C LEU A 337 21.59 -1.05 -3.92
N ILE A 338 22.61 -1.89 -4.11
CA ILE A 338 23.86 -1.83 -3.35
C ILE A 338 24.63 -0.53 -3.61
N SER A 339 24.61 -0.02 -4.86
CA SER A 339 25.22 1.27 -5.18
C SER A 339 24.53 2.41 -4.43
N GLY A 340 23.20 2.42 -4.35
CA GLY A 340 22.44 3.38 -3.56
C GLY A 340 22.74 3.30 -2.06
N LEU A 341 22.84 2.08 -1.52
CA LEU A 341 23.18 1.87 -0.10
C LEU A 341 24.60 2.35 0.26
N LYS A 342 25.58 2.23 -0.66
CA LYS A 342 26.93 2.79 -0.46
C LYS A 342 26.89 4.30 -0.26
N VAL A 343 26.17 5.02 -1.12
CA VAL A 343 26.02 6.47 -1.02
C VAL A 343 25.34 6.86 0.31
N ILE A 344 24.31 6.13 0.72
CA ILE A 344 23.62 6.35 2.01
C ILE A 344 24.58 6.12 3.17
N HIS A 345 25.37 5.03 3.13
CA HIS A 345 26.38 4.72 4.15
C HIS A 345 27.43 5.83 4.30
N GLU A 346 28.01 6.29 3.18
CA GLU A 346 29.02 7.36 3.16
C GLU A 346 28.45 8.70 3.68
N ALA A 347 27.17 8.96 3.48
CA ALA A 347 26.51 10.14 4.00
C ALA A 347 26.22 10.06 5.51
N LEU A 348 25.87 8.85 6.02
CA LEU A 348 25.58 8.64 7.43
C LEU A 348 26.85 8.53 8.29
N TYR A 349 27.92 7.99 7.73
CA TYR A 349 29.18 7.73 8.45
C TYR A 349 30.36 8.36 7.69
N PRO A 350 30.44 9.71 7.64
CA PRO A 350 31.58 10.39 7.02
C PRO A 350 32.85 10.07 7.79
N TYR A 351 33.94 9.81 7.06
CA TYR A 351 35.28 9.50 7.62
C TYR A 351 35.81 10.68 8.41
#